data_4e62cf46307102420662c3f6faffdcde
#
_entry.id   4e62cf46307102420662c3f6faffdcde
#
_cell.length_a   1.000
_cell.length_b   1.000
_cell.length_c   1.000
_cell.angle_alpha   90.00
_cell.angle_beta   90.00
_cell.angle_gamma   90.00
#
_symmetry.space_group_name_H-M   'P 1'
#
loop_
_entity.id
_entity.type
_entity.pdbx_description
1 polymer ?
#
loop_
_entity_poly.entity_id
_entity_poly.type
_entity_poly.pdbx_seq_one_letter_code
_entity_poly.pdbx_strand_id
1 'polypeptide(L)'
;MSFHFGLAQGLRAAAVAVAVSSAFLTTAKAGPTLDAIQQRGLIKVGVGTSPGFFAPDSNGKWQGFFVDFGRALAVTVFNDPNKVEFTSSSPQQRLPALQAGEFDILLSGVTQTITRAFKLGFHFGPVLFYDGQGILVNKSLGVQKAADLDGATIGVQSGTTGELNIADFFRKTGKKYTPVVIEDSKEFVAALESGRVDALTQDSSDLAIRRSLLAKPDDYVVLPERLSKEPLVPAVRAGDDRWLEIVNWTVYATIQAEEFGITQANVDEFLKSEDPAIKRFLGVDTSLGEAIGLDPKFAYNIIKAVGNYGEIFERNIGPKTPVGFERGYNQLWTKGGLIYSPPFR
;
A
#
# COMPACT_ATOMS: atom_id res chain seq x y z
N MET A 1 -84.38 -21.87 47.69
CA MET A 1 -83.83 -21.06 46.60
C MET A 1 -82.37 -21.44 46.47
N SER A 2 -82.06 -22.30 45.57
CA SER A 2 -80.75 -22.90 45.35
C SER A 2 -80.23 -22.40 44.04
N PHE A 3 -79.07 -21.80 44.09
CA PHE A 3 -78.31 -21.54 42.81
C PHE A 3 -77.02 -22.33 42.86
N HIS A 4 -76.96 -23.27 41.93
CA HIS A 4 -75.73 -24.00 41.60
C HIS A 4 -74.95 -23.24 40.56
N PHE A 5 -73.68 -22.91 40.83
CA PHE A 5 -72.75 -22.46 39.82
C PHE A 5 -71.75 -23.57 39.55
N GLY A 6 -71.78 -24.06 38.35
CA GLY A 6 -70.84 -25.06 37.85
C GLY A 6 -69.52 -24.40 37.39
N LEU A 7 -68.44 -24.88 37.93
CA LEU A 7 -67.09 -24.51 37.44
C LEU A 7 -66.76 -25.34 36.17
N ALA A 8 -66.68 -24.65 35.04
CA ALA A 8 -66.07 -25.22 33.84
C ALA A 8 -64.57 -24.89 33.87
N GLN A 9 -63.76 -25.91 34.02
CA GLN A 9 -62.30 -25.81 33.88
C GLN A 9 -61.93 -25.74 32.40
N GLY A 10 -61.55 -24.55 31.95
CA GLY A 10 -60.94 -24.39 30.64
C GLY A 10 -59.43 -24.54 30.73
N LEU A 11 -58.88 -25.68 30.32
CA LEU A 11 -57.45 -25.81 30.05
C LEU A 11 -57.10 -24.91 28.87
N ARG A 12 -56.43 -23.81 29.08
CA ARG A 12 -55.77 -23.03 28.06
C ARG A 12 -54.36 -23.58 27.92
N ALA A 13 -54.09 -24.33 26.85
CA ALA A 13 -52.76 -24.68 26.41
C ALA A 13 -52.00 -23.40 26.02
N ALA A 14 -51.03 -23.04 26.78
CA ALA A 14 -50.09 -21.97 26.41
C ALA A 14 -49.16 -22.54 25.33
N ALA A 15 -49.39 -22.21 24.07
CA ALA A 15 -48.46 -22.43 22.98
C ALA A 15 -47.30 -21.45 23.16
N VAL A 16 -46.14 -21.94 23.64
CA VAL A 16 -44.89 -21.21 23.62
C VAL A 16 -44.43 -21.17 22.19
N ALA A 17 -44.64 -20.05 21.51
CA ALA A 17 -44.03 -19.75 20.23
C ALA A 17 -42.53 -19.48 20.46
N VAL A 18 -41.69 -20.48 20.24
CA VAL A 18 -40.27 -20.29 20.11
C VAL A 18 -40.05 -19.57 18.78
N ALA A 19 -39.89 -18.23 18.85
CA ALA A 19 -39.39 -17.45 17.73
C ALA A 19 -37.92 -17.85 17.50
N VAL A 20 -37.67 -18.76 16.57
CA VAL A 20 -36.35 -19.02 16.03
C VAL A 20 -35.97 -17.75 15.26
N SER A 21 -35.27 -16.85 15.91
CA SER A 21 -34.57 -15.74 15.24
C SER A 21 -33.50 -16.35 14.35
N SER A 22 -33.88 -16.67 13.12
CA SER A 22 -32.94 -16.94 12.05
C SER A 22 -32.15 -15.65 11.87
N ALA A 23 -31.00 -15.53 12.55
CA ALA A 23 -30.01 -14.54 12.19
C ALA A 23 -29.62 -14.83 10.75
N PHE A 24 -30.22 -14.09 9.81
CA PHE A 24 -29.71 -14.00 8.47
C PHE A 24 -28.31 -13.43 8.60
N LEU A 25 -27.30 -14.30 8.60
CA LEU A 25 -25.96 -13.93 8.25
C LEU A 25 -26.06 -13.38 6.82
N THR A 26 -26.32 -12.08 6.72
CA THR A 26 -26.13 -11.38 5.46
C THR A 26 -24.65 -11.52 5.15
N THR A 27 -24.30 -12.48 4.30
CA THR A 27 -23.00 -12.48 3.65
C THR A 27 -22.83 -11.09 3.08
N ALA A 28 -21.86 -10.34 3.61
CA ALA A 28 -21.57 -9.01 3.11
C ALA A 28 -21.38 -9.14 1.59
N LYS A 29 -22.29 -8.51 0.83
CA LYS A 29 -22.26 -8.58 -0.62
C LYS A 29 -20.93 -8.03 -1.07
N ALA A 30 -20.21 -8.71 -1.97
CA ALA A 30 -19.01 -8.16 -2.57
C ALA A 30 -19.36 -6.79 -3.19
N GLY A 31 -18.45 -5.84 -3.12
CA GLY A 31 -18.67 -4.54 -3.73
C GLY A 31 -18.34 -4.57 -5.22
N PRO A 32 -18.66 -3.50 -5.97
CA PRO A 32 -18.56 -3.50 -7.43
C PRO A 32 -17.13 -3.77 -7.96
N THR A 33 -16.11 -3.39 -7.21
CA THR A 33 -14.71 -3.63 -7.61
C THR A 33 -14.33 -5.09 -7.41
N LEU A 34 -14.66 -5.68 -6.25
CA LEU A 34 -14.37 -7.09 -5.97
C LEU A 34 -15.12 -8.02 -6.91
N ASP A 35 -16.40 -7.73 -7.19
CA ASP A 35 -17.20 -8.49 -8.16
C ASP A 35 -16.55 -8.48 -9.55
N ALA A 36 -16.10 -7.32 -10.03
CA ALA A 36 -15.43 -7.18 -11.31
C ALA A 36 -14.08 -7.94 -11.35
N ILE A 37 -13.30 -7.91 -10.26
CA ILE A 37 -12.06 -8.66 -10.11
C ILE A 37 -12.34 -10.16 -10.22
N GLN A 38 -13.32 -10.67 -9.48
CA GLN A 38 -13.67 -12.10 -9.48
C GLN A 38 -14.18 -12.57 -10.84
N GLN A 39 -15.05 -11.79 -11.51
CA GLN A 39 -15.57 -12.11 -12.85
C GLN A 39 -14.46 -12.14 -13.90
N ARG A 40 -13.50 -11.22 -13.82
CA ARG A 40 -12.37 -11.13 -14.75
C ARG A 40 -11.30 -12.19 -14.48
N GLY A 41 -11.20 -12.67 -13.24
CA GLY A 41 -10.22 -13.66 -12.80
C GLY A 41 -8.79 -13.14 -12.63
N LEU A 42 -8.61 -11.81 -12.51
CA LEU A 42 -7.33 -11.16 -12.21
C LEU A 42 -7.53 -9.76 -11.62
N ILE A 43 -6.50 -9.24 -10.95
CA ILE A 43 -6.46 -7.88 -10.40
C ILE A 43 -5.68 -6.98 -11.36
N LYS A 44 -6.21 -5.79 -11.66
CA LYS A 44 -5.52 -4.73 -12.43
C LYS A 44 -4.87 -3.74 -11.46
N VAL A 45 -3.56 -3.65 -11.52
CA VAL A 45 -2.74 -2.81 -10.63
C VAL A 45 -2.04 -1.71 -11.41
N GLY A 46 -2.32 -0.46 -11.06
CA GLY A 46 -1.57 0.68 -11.56
C GLY A 46 -0.28 0.85 -10.74
N VAL A 47 0.85 0.93 -11.44
CA VAL A 47 2.20 1.12 -10.86
C VAL A 47 2.90 2.31 -11.50
N GLY A 48 4.01 2.74 -10.92
CA GLY A 48 4.93 3.70 -11.55
C GLY A 48 6.05 2.98 -12.32
N THR A 49 7.17 3.69 -12.53
CA THR A 49 8.39 3.13 -13.11
C THR A 49 9.59 3.62 -12.30
N SER A 50 10.07 2.79 -11.37
CA SER A 50 11.24 3.07 -10.52
C SER A 50 11.85 1.74 -10.07
N PRO A 51 13.12 1.44 -10.41
CA PRO A 51 13.78 0.19 -10.03
C PRO A 51 13.73 -0.07 -8.52
N GLY A 52 13.52 -1.31 -8.13
CA GLY A 52 13.35 -1.71 -6.73
C GLY A 52 11.94 -1.50 -6.19
N PHE A 53 11.22 -0.48 -6.61
CA PHE A 53 9.81 -0.28 -6.25
C PHE A 53 8.85 -0.95 -7.23
N PHE A 54 8.99 -0.66 -8.51
CA PHE A 54 8.17 -1.20 -9.60
C PHE A 54 8.90 -1.01 -10.95
N ALA A 55 9.43 -2.07 -11.49
CA ALA A 55 10.06 -2.08 -12.82
C ALA A 55 9.94 -3.45 -13.47
N PRO A 56 9.82 -3.54 -14.80
CA PRO A 56 9.98 -4.79 -15.51
C PRO A 56 11.46 -5.22 -15.51
N ASP A 57 11.70 -6.53 -15.40
CA ASP A 57 13.01 -7.11 -15.64
C ASP A 57 13.31 -7.19 -17.17
N SER A 58 14.45 -7.79 -17.52
CA SER A 58 14.87 -7.97 -18.92
C SER A 58 13.90 -8.80 -19.77
N ASN A 59 13.04 -9.60 -19.14
CA ASN A 59 12.01 -10.43 -19.77
C ASN A 59 10.63 -9.77 -19.78
N GLY A 60 10.53 -8.52 -19.30
CA GLY A 60 9.27 -7.80 -19.18
C GLY A 60 8.43 -8.19 -17.95
N LYS A 61 8.94 -9.03 -17.04
CA LYS A 61 8.24 -9.43 -15.82
C LYS A 61 8.41 -8.34 -14.75
N TRP A 62 7.30 -7.82 -14.26
CA TRP A 62 7.30 -6.83 -13.19
C TRP A 62 7.93 -7.35 -11.91
N GLN A 63 8.77 -6.52 -11.27
CA GLN A 63 9.43 -6.78 -10.00
C GLN A 63 9.44 -5.51 -9.15
N GLY A 64 9.57 -5.67 -7.83
CA GLY A 64 9.73 -4.57 -6.91
C GLY A 64 8.84 -4.65 -5.68
N PHE A 65 9.14 -3.78 -4.73
CA PHE A 65 8.50 -3.72 -3.42
C PHE A 65 6.97 -3.63 -3.50
N PHE A 66 6.44 -2.67 -4.27
CA PHE A 66 5.00 -2.54 -4.45
C PHE A 66 4.39 -3.64 -5.33
N VAL A 67 5.16 -4.20 -6.26
CA VAL A 67 4.72 -5.31 -7.13
C VAL A 67 4.45 -6.56 -6.31
N ASP A 68 5.27 -6.83 -5.30
CA ASP A 68 5.07 -7.99 -4.43
C ASP A 68 3.78 -7.88 -3.59
N PHE A 69 3.36 -6.68 -3.17
CA PHE A 69 2.04 -6.48 -2.56
C PHE A 69 0.89 -6.74 -3.55
N GLY A 70 1.07 -6.41 -4.82
CA GLY A 70 0.10 -6.78 -5.86
C GLY A 70 -0.03 -8.30 -6.03
N ARG A 71 1.09 -9.03 -5.95
CA ARG A 71 1.08 -10.51 -5.93
C ARG A 71 0.45 -11.08 -4.66
N ALA A 72 0.72 -10.47 -3.51
CA ALA A 72 0.09 -10.86 -2.25
C ALA A 72 -1.43 -10.73 -2.32
N LEU A 73 -1.96 -9.64 -2.92
CA LEU A 73 -3.39 -9.47 -3.18
C LEU A 73 -3.94 -10.54 -4.12
N ALA A 74 -3.21 -10.91 -5.16
CA ALA A 74 -3.62 -11.98 -6.07
C ALA A 74 -3.70 -13.34 -5.38
N VAL A 75 -2.74 -13.62 -4.48
CA VAL A 75 -2.80 -14.81 -3.62
C VAL A 75 -4.01 -14.75 -2.69
N THR A 76 -4.28 -13.60 -2.08
CA THR A 76 -5.41 -13.43 -1.16
C THR A 76 -6.75 -13.73 -1.84
N VAL A 77 -6.95 -13.25 -3.09
CA VAL A 77 -8.23 -13.39 -3.80
C VAL A 77 -8.34 -14.71 -4.58
N PHE A 78 -7.23 -15.17 -5.17
CA PHE A 78 -7.23 -16.29 -6.13
C PHE A 78 -6.34 -17.46 -5.74
N ASN A 79 -5.60 -17.35 -4.63
CA ASN A 79 -4.55 -18.31 -4.24
C ASN A 79 -3.49 -18.53 -5.35
N ASP A 80 -3.27 -17.53 -6.20
CA ASP A 80 -2.31 -17.57 -7.31
C ASP A 80 -1.64 -16.18 -7.47
N PRO A 81 -0.32 -16.05 -7.25
CA PRO A 81 0.42 -14.79 -7.38
C PRO A 81 0.49 -14.25 -8.83
N ASN A 82 0.08 -15.04 -9.82
CA ASN A 82 0.09 -14.64 -11.23
C ASN A 82 -1.26 -14.06 -11.70
N LYS A 83 -2.30 -14.08 -10.87
CA LYS A 83 -3.62 -13.50 -11.17
C LYS A 83 -3.65 -11.98 -10.97
N VAL A 84 -2.62 -11.30 -11.49
CA VAL A 84 -2.43 -9.85 -11.41
C VAL A 84 -1.81 -9.32 -12.69
N GLU A 85 -2.31 -8.20 -13.15
CA GLU A 85 -1.79 -7.44 -14.30
C GLU A 85 -1.28 -6.09 -13.81
N PHE A 86 -0.02 -5.77 -14.14
CA PHE A 86 0.60 -4.49 -13.80
C PHE A 86 0.69 -3.60 -15.02
N THR A 87 0.24 -2.36 -14.89
CA THR A 87 0.32 -1.34 -15.94
C THR A 87 0.93 -0.08 -15.37
N SER A 88 1.96 0.45 -16.04
CA SER A 88 2.57 1.72 -15.63
C SER A 88 1.69 2.90 -15.98
N SER A 89 1.68 3.89 -15.09
CA SER A 89 0.99 5.17 -15.28
C SER A 89 1.84 6.31 -14.70
N SER A 90 1.82 7.46 -15.36
CA SER A 90 2.50 8.65 -14.83
C SER A 90 1.80 9.17 -13.56
N PRO A 91 2.49 9.95 -12.72
CA PRO A 91 1.87 10.58 -11.55
C PRO A 91 0.62 11.40 -11.86
N GLN A 92 0.59 12.08 -13.01
CA GLN A 92 -0.56 12.87 -13.46
C GLN A 92 -1.75 12.02 -13.86
N GLN A 93 -1.50 10.85 -14.50
CA GLN A 93 -2.56 9.99 -15.07
C GLN A 93 -3.12 8.98 -14.06
N ARG A 94 -2.33 8.52 -13.08
CA ARG A 94 -2.68 7.39 -12.22
C ARG A 94 -3.99 7.56 -11.44
N LEU A 95 -4.25 8.76 -10.87
CA LEU A 95 -5.47 9.00 -10.10
C LEU A 95 -6.72 9.10 -11.00
N PRO A 96 -6.72 9.83 -12.12
CA PRO A 96 -7.80 9.77 -13.10
C PRO A 96 -8.08 8.36 -13.62
N ALA A 97 -7.05 7.57 -13.94
CA ALA A 97 -7.19 6.18 -14.41
C ALA A 97 -7.81 5.26 -13.34
N LEU A 98 -7.42 5.40 -12.06
CA LEU A 98 -8.07 4.70 -10.95
C LEU A 98 -9.55 5.08 -10.85
N GLN A 99 -9.87 6.38 -10.95
CA GLN A 99 -11.24 6.88 -10.90
C GLN A 99 -12.09 6.31 -12.06
N ALA A 100 -11.50 6.22 -13.25
CA ALA A 100 -12.16 5.65 -14.44
C ALA A 100 -12.34 4.13 -14.37
N GLY A 101 -11.73 3.45 -13.40
CA GLY A 101 -11.81 1.98 -13.28
C GLY A 101 -10.85 1.22 -14.19
N GLU A 102 -9.83 1.88 -14.74
CA GLU A 102 -8.77 1.22 -15.51
C GLU A 102 -7.93 0.32 -14.60
N PHE A 103 -7.80 0.70 -13.32
CA PHE A 103 -7.16 -0.05 -12.25
C PHE A 103 -8.16 -0.38 -11.14
N ASP A 104 -7.96 -1.51 -10.47
CA ASP A 104 -8.68 -1.88 -9.25
C ASP A 104 -7.99 -1.27 -8.01
N ILE A 105 -6.70 -1.05 -8.11
CA ILE A 105 -5.84 -0.52 -7.06
C ILE A 105 -4.61 0.18 -7.66
N LEU A 106 -4.13 1.22 -6.98
CA LEU A 106 -2.81 1.80 -7.23
C LEU A 106 -1.81 1.34 -6.16
N LEU A 107 -0.72 0.76 -6.60
CA LEU A 107 0.48 0.45 -5.85
C LEU A 107 1.66 1.19 -6.50
N SER A 108 1.60 2.53 -6.47
CA SER A 108 2.47 3.39 -7.26
C SER A 108 3.10 4.54 -6.45
N GLY A 109 3.34 4.33 -5.14
CA GLY A 109 3.88 5.39 -4.28
C GLY A 109 2.90 6.56 -4.14
N VAL A 110 1.62 6.26 -3.86
CA VAL A 110 0.61 7.30 -3.64
C VAL A 110 0.65 7.76 -2.19
N THR A 111 0.86 9.03 -1.97
CA THR A 111 0.77 9.64 -0.63
C THR A 111 -0.69 9.78 -0.21
N GLN A 112 -1.03 9.32 0.97
CA GLN A 112 -2.34 9.58 1.57
C GLN A 112 -2.48 11.07 1.94
N THR A 113 -3.54 11.71 1.43
CA THR A 113 -3.87 13.10 1.77
C THR A 113 -5.37 13.28 1.95
N ILE A 114 -5.77 14.28 2.76
CA ILE A 114 -7.19 14.63 2.94
C ILE A 114 -7.86 14.99 1.61
N THR A 115 -7.15 15.69 0.73
CA THR A 115 -7.68 16.07 -0.60
C THR A 115 -7.99 14.84 -1.45
N ARG A 116 -7.06 13.88 -1.51
CA ARG A 116 -7.24 12.62 -2.26
C ARG A 116 -8.38 11.79 -1.67
N ALA A 117 -8.51 11.74 -0.33
CA ALA A 117 -9.59 11.03 0.33
C ALA A 117 -10.97 11.65 0.04
N PHE A 118 -11.15 12.93 0.36
CA PHE A 118 -12.48 13.54 0.41
C PHE A 118 -12.88 14.26 -0.89
N LYS A 119 -11.94 14.87 -1.62
CA LYS A 119 -12.26 15.55 -2.87
C LYS A 119 -12.21 14.64 -4.08
N LEU A 120 -11.29 13.66 -4.08
CA LEU A 120 -11.12 12.75 -5.21
C LEU A 120 -11.79 11.39 -4.98
N GLY A 121 -12.32 11.11 -3.77
CA GLY A 121 -13.09 9.91 -3.49
C GLY A 121 -12.26 8.63 -3.48
N PHE A 122 -11.05 8.67 -2.93
CA PHE A 122 -10.22 7.49 -2.75
C PHE A 122 -10.19 7.02 -1.31
N HIS A 123 -10.14 5.71 -1.11
CA HIS A 123 -9.79 5.08 0.16
C HIS A 123 -8.35 4.56 0.10
N PHE A 124 -7.72 4.47 1.26
CA PHE A 124 -6.32 4.11 1.39
C PHE A 124 -6.16 2.92 2.32
N GLY A 125 -5.29 2.00 1.93
CA GLY A 125 -4.85 0.91 2.78
C GLY A 125 -3.75 1.35 3.76
N PRO A 126 -3.15 0.39 4.49
CA PRO A 126 -2.06 0.65 5.43
C PRO A 126 -0.85 1.28 4.75
N VAL A 127 -0.05 2.02 5.53
CA VAL A 127 1.20 2.58 5.01
C VAL A 127 2.16 1.44 4.69
N LEU A 128 2.55 1.36 3.41
CA LEU A 128 3.56 0.41 2.93
C LEU A 128 4.97 0.95 3.11
N PHE A 129 5.16 2.27 2.96
CA PHE A 129 6.46 2.89 3.07
C PHE A 129 6.33 4.32 3.60
N TYR A 130 7.04 4.63 4.67
CA TYR A 130 7.15 5.99 5.22
C TYR A 130 8.30 6.71 4.54
N ASP A 131 8.00 7.79 3.84
CA ASP A 131 8.95 8.63 3.13
C ASP A 131 8.76 10.11 3.49
N GLY A 132 9.51 10.94 2.83
CA GLY A 132 9.43 12.40 2.85
C GLY A 132 9.99 12.98 1.56
N GLN A 133 9.49 14.13 1.15
CA GLN A 133 10.01 14.81 -0.02
C GLN A 133 11.44 15.27 0.18
N GLY A 134 12.30 14.94 -0.77
CA GLY A 134 13.70 15.33 -0.84
C GLY A 134 14.01 16.26 -2.00
N ILE A 135 15.26 16.63 -2.10
CA ILE A 135 15.84 17.39 -3.22
C ILE A 135 17.12 16.71 -3.66
N LEU A 136 17.27 16.47 -4.95
CA LEU A 136 18.49 15.94 -5.58
C LEU A 136 19.18 17.08 -6.34
N VAL A 137 20.46 17.31 -6.03
CA VAL A 137 21.27 18.38 -6.64
C VAL A 137 22.66 17.87 -7.03
N ASN A 138 23.31 18.56 -7.98
CA ASN A 138 24.73 18.36 -8.21
C ASN A 138 25.52 19.00 -7.07
N LYS A 139 26.50 18.26 -6.51
CA LYS A 139 27.38 18.72 -5.41
C LYS A 139 28.16 19.98 -5.75
N SER A 140 28.48 20.22 -7.03
CA SER A 140 29.18 21.41 -7.50
C SER A 140 28.44 22.72 -7.23
N LEU A 141 27.11 22.66 -7.01
CA LEU A 141 26.33 23.84 -6.63
C LEU A 141 26.55 24.29 -5.19
N GLY A 142 27.21 23.48 -4.35
CA GLY A 142 27.49 23.82 -2.94
C GLY A 142 26.25 23.92 -2.05
N VAL A 143 25.08 23.49 -2.54
CA VAL A 143 23.79 23.53 -1.82
C VAL A 143 23.78 22.53 -0.66
N GLN A 144 23.38 22.97 0.54
CA GLN A 144 23.29 22.13 1.73
C GLN A 144 21.85 21.90 2.20
N LYS A 145 20.94 22.80 1.87
CA LYS A 145 19.52 22.78 2.25
C LYS A 145 18.65 23.40 1.16
N ALA A 146 17.35 23.09 1.16
CA ALA A 146 16.40 23.59 0.17
C ALA A 146 16.39 25.13 0.06
N ALA A 147 16.58 25.84 1.16
CA ALA A 147 16.61 27.29 1.17
C ALA A 147 17.80 27.91 0.41
N ASP A 148 18.84 27.15 0.10
CA ASP A 148 19.98 27.63 -0.68
C ASP A 148 19.70 27.69 -2.19
N LEU A 149 18.55 27.12 -2.63
CA LEU A 149 18.07 27.10 -4.01
C LEU A 149 17.25 28.35 -4.40
N ASP A 150 17.51 29.49 -3.81
CA ASP A 150 16.83 30.74 -4.17
C ASP A 150 17.13 31.14 -5.62
N GLY A 151 16.09 31.30 -6.45
CA GLY A 151 16.20 31.60 -7.87
C GLY A 151 16.46 30.38 -8.79
N ALA A 152 16.63 29.18 -8.23
CA ALA A 152 16.95 27.99 -8.99
C ALA A 152 15.79 27.47 -9.85
N THR A 153 16.12 26.73 -10.90
CA THR A 153 15.18 25.94 -11.69
C THR A 153 15.04 24.54 -11.05
N ILE A 154 13.81 24.15 -10.71
CA ILE A 154 13.55 22.87 -10.02
C ILE A 154 12.58 22.01 -10.85
N GLY A 155 13.05 20.82 -11.22
CA GLY A 155 12.22 19.82 -11.88
C GLY A 155 11.18 19.25 -10.92
N VAL A 156 9.92 19.26 -11.32
CA VAL A 156 8.75 18.73 -10.58
C VAL A 156 7.92 17.82 -11.48
N GLN A 157 7.20 16.88 -10.89
CA GLN A 157 6.21 16.08 -11.63
C GLN A 157 4.80 16.51 -11.28
N SER A 158 4.00 16.80 -12.30
CA SER A 158 2.62 17.23 -12.12
C SER A 158 1.76 16.13 -11.45
N GLY A 159 0.76 16.56 -10.66
CA GLY A 159 -0.15 15.64 -9.95
C GLY A 159 0.45 14.98 -8.71
N THR A 160 1.63 15.43 -8.28
CA THR A 160 2.29 14.95 -7.05
C THR A 160 2.05 15.88 -5.87
N THR A 161 2.22 15.37 -4.64
CA THR A 161 2.31 16.18 -3.43
C THR A 161 3.56 17.06 -3.46
N GLY A 162 4.64 16.55 -4.07
CA GLY A 162 5.92 17.23 -4.18
C GLY A 162 5.85 18.56 -4.94
N GLU A 163 5.04 18.63 -6.00
CA GLU A 163 4.78 19.90 -6.72
C GLU A 163 4.17 20.96 -5.80
N LEU A 164 3.20 20.56 -4.96
CA LEU A 164 2.53 21.48 -4.04
C LEU A 164 3.43 21.87 -2.87
N ASN A 165 4.12 20.91 -2.28
CA ASN A 165 4.97 21.12 -1.11
C ASN A 165 6.16 22.04 -1.42
N ILE A 166 6.80 21.90 -2.58
CA ILE A 166 7.92 22.76 -2.95
C ILE A 166 7.45 24.22 -3.16
N ALA A 167 6.28 24.41 -3.76
CA ALA A 167 5.69 25.74 -3.92
C ALA A 167 5.37 26.39 -2.56
N ASP A 168 4.84 25.62 -1.62
CA ASP A 168 4.56 26.09 -0.26
C ASP A 168 5.83 26.42 0.51
N PHE A 169 6.90 25.59 0.36
CA PHE A 169 8.19 25.83 0.98
C PHE A 169 8.79 27.18 0.54
N PHE A 170 8.86 27.43 -0.77
CA PHE A 170 9.42 28.68 -1.29
C PHE A 170 8.57 29.91 -0.92
N ARG A 171 7.24 29.78 -0.94
CA ARG A 171 6.33 30.83 -0.45
C ARG A 171 6.55 31.16 1.02
N LYS A 172 6.64 30.11 1.88
CA LYS A 172 6.86 30.27 3.32
C LYS A 172 8.20 30.90 3.66
N THR A 173 9.25 30.61 2.89
CA THR A 173 10.59 31.16 3.11
C THR A 173 10.82 32.51 2.47
N GLY A 174 9.85 33.04 1.69
CA GLY A 174 9.98 34.30 0.95
C GLY A 174 10.99 34.23 -0.20
N LYS A 175 11.37 33.01 -0.61
CA LYS A 175 12.31 32.76 -1.70
C LYS A 175 11.58 32.43 -3.00
N LYS A 176 12.32 32.47 -4.10
CA LYS A 176 11.81 32.23 -5.45
C LYS A 176 12.44 30.97 -6.05
N TYR A 177 11.71 30.31 -6.93
CA TYR A 177 12.23 29.25 -7.78
C TYR A 177 11.43 29.22 -9.08
N THR A 178 11.96 28.57 -10.11
CA THR A 178 11.26 28.35 -11.38
C THR A 178 10.92 26.88 -11.51
N PRO A 179 9.64 26.46 -11.42
CA PRO A 179 9.26 25.08 -11.63
C PRO A 179 9.40 24.70 -13.09
N VAL A 180 10.00 23.54 -13.36
CA VAL A 180 10.04 22.90 -14.67
C VAL A 180 9.28 21.59 -14.57
N VAL A 181 8.08 21.57 -15.15
CA VAL A 181 7.23 20.36 -15.14
C VAL A 181 7.78 19.35 -16.13
N ILE A 182 8.07 18.14 -15.64
CA ILE A 182 8.60 17.02 -16.43
C ILE A 182 7.80 15.78 -16.07
N GLU A 183 7.04 15.23 -17.01
CA GLU A 183 6.16 14.09 -16.75
C GLU A 183 6.87 12.75 -16.94
N ASP A 184 7.69 12.64 -17.96
CA ASP A 184 8.42 11.40 -18.27
C ASP A 184 9.57 11.16 -17.28
N SER A 185 9.62 9.95 -16.74
CA SER A 185 10.60 9.60 -15.71
C SER A 185 12.05 9.55 -16.23
N LYS A 186 12.26 9.28 -17.52
CA LYS A 186 13.61 9.29 -18.11
C LYS A 186 14.06 10.72 -18.40
N GLU A 187 13.15 11.56 -18.90
CA GLU A 187 13.42 12.98 -19.09
C GLU A 187 13.70 13.69 -17.75
N PHE A 188 13.07 13.26 -16.65
CA PHE A 188 13.27 13.82 -15.34
C PHE A 188 14.74 13.78 -14.91
N VAL A 189 15.38 12.65 -15.07
CA VAL A 189 16.82 12.46 -14.77
C VAL A 189 17.69 13.21 -15.78
N ALA A 190 17.41 13.09 -17.08
CA ALA A 190 18.17 13.74 -18.15
C ALA A 190 18.16 15.27 -18.05
N ALA A 191 17.07 15.86 -17.52
CA ALA A 191 16.99 17.30 -17.31
C ALA A 191 18.01 17.81 -16.26
N LEU A 192 18.28 17.02 -15.23
CA LEU A 192 19.30 17.35 -14.23
C LEU A 192 20.72 17.18 -14.82
N GLU A 193 20.96 16.08 -15.53
CA GLU A 193 22.30 15.82 -16.12
C GLU A 193 22.70 16.85 -17.20
N SER A 194 21.72 17.31 -17.96
CA SER A 194 21.94 18.34 -19.00
C SER A 194 22.02 19.78 -18.46
N GLY A 195 21.74 19.99 -17.17
CA GLY A 195 21.67 21.31 -16.58
C GLY A 195 20.42 22.12 -16.99
N ARG A 196 19.40 21.46 -17.56
CA ARG A 196 18.08 22.08 -17.84
C ARG A 196 17.37 22.49 -16.54
N VAL A 197 17.65 21.75 -15.44
CA VAL A 197 17.22 22.08 -14.11
C VAL A 197 18.43 22.01 -13.14
N ASP A 198 18.41 22.86 -12.11
CA ASP A 198 19.44 22.89 -11.06
C ASP A 198 19.23 21.79 -10.01
N ALA A 199 17.95 21.42 -9.80
CA ALA A 199 17.54 20.41 -8.83
C ALA A 199 16.33 19.61 -9.31
N LEU A 200 16.15 18.41 -8.74
CA LEU A 200 14.93 17.63 -8.81
C LEU A 200 14.30 17.51 -7.44
N THR A 201 12.98 17.52 -7.35
CA THR A 201 12.26 17.24 -6.12
C THR A 201 11.22 16.15 -6.32
N GLN A 202 11.22 15.16 -5.41
CA GLN A 202 10.37 13.97 -5.40
C GLN A 202 10.47 13.32 -4.00
N ASP A 203 9.80 12.19 -3.79
CA ASP A 203 10.04 11.34 -2.62
C ASP A 203 11.53 11.00 -2.52
N SER A 204 12.09 11.08 -1.32
CA SER A 204 13.54 10.97 -1.15
C SER A 204 14.08 9.60 -1.52
N SER A 205 13.28 8.56 -1.32
CA SER A 205 13.64 7.21 -1.76
C SER A 205 13.68 7.10 -3.29
N ASP A 206 12.72 7.68 -4.01
CA ASP A 206 12.73 7.71 -5.48
C ASP A 206 13.92 8.53 -6.01
N LEU A 207 14.24 9.68 -5.38
CA LEU A 207 15.43 10.46 -5.74
C LEU A 207 16.74 9.70 -5.51
N ALA A 208 16.84 8.90 -4.44
CA ALA A 208 18.02 8.06 -4.21
C ALA A 208 18.18 6.99 -5.27
N ILE A 209 17.07 6.35 -5.69
CA ILE A 209 17.07 5.41 -6.82
C ILE A 209 17.49 6.13 -8.12
N ARG A 210 16.90 7.27 -8.43
CA ARG A 210 17.22 8.05 -9.63
C ARG A 210 18.67 8.49 -9.66
N ARG A 211 19.21 8.89 -8.50
CA ARG A 211 20.62 9.21 -8.37
C ARG A 211 21.51 8.05 -8.80
N SER A 212 21.18 6.80 -8.43
CA SER A 212 21.96 5.62 -8.80
C SER A 212 21.95 5.33 -10.31
N LEU A 213 21.00 5.89 -11.05
CA LEU A 213 20.86 5.73 -12.50
C LEU A 213 21.59 6.82 -13.29
N LEU A 214 22.11 7.88 -12.65
CA LEU A 214 22.86 8.94 -13.29
C LEU A 214 24.21 8.40 -13.83
N ALA A 215 24.74 9.02 -14.87
CA ALA A 215 26.05 8.62 -15.44
C ALA A 215 27.19 8.76 -14.44
N LYS A 216 27.09 9.71 -13.51
CA LYS A 216 28.05 9.96 -12.44
C LYS A 216 27.32 10.16 -11.09
N PRO A 217 26.84 9.07 -10.46
CA PRO A 217 26.01 9.19 -9.23
C PRO A 217 26.69 9.93 -8.08
N ASP A 218 28.02 9.85 -8.01
CA ASP A 218 28.82 10.44 -6.94
C ASP A 218 28.94 11.97 -7.03
N ASP A 219 28.65 12.56 -8.20
CA ASP A 219 28.62 14.00 -8.37
C ASP A 219 27.33 14.63 -7.79
N TYR A 220 26.35 13.81 -7.41
CA TYR A 220 25.04 14.24 -6.95
C TYR A 220 24.77 13.81 -5.51
N VAL A 221 23.88 14.55 -4.85
CA VAL A 221 23.45 14.27 -3.48
C VAL A 221 21.94 14.52 -3.33
N VAL A 222 21.26 13.59 -2.65
CA VAL A 222 19.95 13.88 -2.08
C VAL A 222 20.18 14.59 -0.76
N LEU A 223 19.66 15.81 -0.63
CA LEU A 223 19.82 16.60 0.58
C LEU A 223 19.23 15.87 1.79
N PRO A 224 19.83 16.00 2.99
CA PRO A 224 19.36 15.32 4.19
C PRO A 224 18.01 15.84 4.69
N GLU A 225 17.63 17.07 4.31
CA GLU A 225 16.38 17.72 4.68
C GLU A 225 15.17 16.99 4.04
N ARG A 226 14.10 16.86 4.81
CA ARG A 226 12.79 16.39 4.32
C ARG A 226 11.78 17.52 4.40
N LEU A 227 11.17 17.86 3.27
CA LEU A 227 10.24 18.98 3.16
C LEU A 227 8.82 18.62 3.59
N SER A 228 8.50 17.34 3.61
CA SER A 228 7.16 16.83 3.92
C SER A 228 7.19 15.45 4.57
N LYS A 229 6.00 14.96 4.91
CA LYS A 229 5.71 13.57 5.26
C LYS A 229 4.97 12.92 4.09
N GLU A 230 5.51 11.82 3.59
CA GLU A 230 4.93 11.07 2.47
C GLU A 230 4.64 9.63 2.91
N PRO A 231 3.47 9.37 3.58
CA PRO A 231 3.03 8.01 3.85
C PRO A 231 2.53 7.40 2.54
N LEU A 232 3.30 6.47 1.98
CA LEU A 232 2.99 5.80 0.73
C LEU A 232 2.08 4.60 0.98
N VAL A 233 0.92 4.58 0.34
CA VAL A 233 -0.18 3.65 0.64
C VAL A 233 -0.77 3.02 -0.63
N PRO A 234 -1.43 1.87 -0.52
CA PRO A 234 -2.38 1.40 -1.54
C PRO A 234 -3.53 2.38 -1.64
N ALA A 235 -3.97 2.71 -2.86
CA ALA A 235 -5.15 3.53 -3.08
C ALA A 235 -6.19 2.78 -3.91
N VAL A 236 -7.45 2.83 -3.48
CA VAL A 236 -8.62 2.22 -4.17
C VAL A 236 -9.73 3.26 -4.33
N ARG A 237 -10.66 3.02 -5.24
CA ARG A 237 -11.89 3.83 -5.31
C ARG A 237 -12.72 3.67 -4.05
N ALA A 238 -13.36 4.75 -3.60
CA ALA A 238 -14.38 4.67 -2.55
C ALA A 238 -15.61 3.88 -3.03
N GLY A 239 -16.36 3.32 -2.08
CA GLY A 239 -17.63 2.62 -2.35
C GLY A 239 -17.52 1.10 -2.47
N ASP A 240 -16.36 0.53 -2.15
CA ASP A 240 -16.16 -0.90 -1.98
C ASP A 240 -15.34 -1.18 -0.72
N ASP A 241 -16.01 -1.15 0.43
CA ASP A 241 -15.38 -1.34 1.73
C ASP A 241 -14.78 -2.74 1.85
N ARG A 242 -15.42 -3.75 1.22
CA ARG A 242 -14.91 -5.11 1.26
C ARG A 242 -13.59 -5.26 0.50
N TRP A 243 -13.47 -4.63 -0.67
CA TRP A 243 -12.20 -4.59 -1.39
C TRP A 243 -11.11 -3.91 -0.57
N LEU A 244 -11.45 -2.79 0.07
CA LEU A 244 -10.53 -2.10 0.97
C LEU A 244 -10.07 -2.98 2.14
N GLU A 245 -10.99 -3.71 2.80
CA GLU A 245 -10.63 -4.62 3.88
C GLU A 245 -9.74 -5.77 3.41
N ILE A 246 -9.97 -6.32 2.21
CA ILE A 246 -9.07 -7.32 1.62
C ILE A 246 -7.67 -6.74 1.42
N VAL A 247 -7.56 -5.52 0.91
CA VAL A 247 -6.27 -4.81 0.77
C VAL A 247 -5.61 -4.63 2.13
N ASN A 248 -6.36 -4.16 3.13
CA ASN A 248 -5.86 -3.93 4.48
C ASN A 248 -5.29 -5.20 5.10
N TRP A 249 -6.09 -6.27 5.15
CA TRP A 249 -5.70 -7.51 5.81
C TRP A 249 -4.63 -8.29 5.04
N THR A 250 -4.53 -8.10 3.73
CA THR A 250 -3.38 -8.63 2.94
C THR A 250 -2.07 -7.98 3.39
N VAL A 251 -2.04 -6.66 3.51
CA VAL A 251 -0.85 -5.93 3.98
C VAL A 251 -0.53 -6.29 5.42
N TYR A 252 -1.52 -6.26 6.32
CA TYR A 252 -1.33 -6.60 7.72
C TYR A 252 -0.84 -8.04 7.92
N ALA A 253 -1.26 -8.98 7.07
CA ALA A 253 -0.75 -10.35 7.14
C ALA A 253 0.76 -10.42 6.90
N THR A 254 1.30 -9.65 5.97
CA THR A 254 2.76 -9.62 5.74
C THR A 254 3.52 -9.02 6.91
N ILE A 255 2.95 -7.98 7.56
CA ILE A 255 3.55 -7.32 8.72
C ILE A 255 3.49 -8.23 9.95
N GLN A 256 2.32 -8.82 10.23
CA GLN A 256 2.14 -9.72 11.37
C GLN A 256 3.03 -10.96 11.28
N ALA A 257 3.24 -11.48 10.07
CA ALA A 257 4.17 -12.59 9.87
C ALA A 257 5.62 -12.20 10.23
N GLU A 258 6.08 -11.00 9.88
CA GLU A 258 7.40 -10.52 10.28
C GLU A 258 7.50 -10.40 11.80
N GLU A 259 6.45 -9.91 12.49
CA GLU A 259 6.41 -9.82 13.96
C GLU A 259 6.54 -11.20 14.63
N PHE A 260 5.91 -12.23 14.06
CA PHE A 260 5.99 -13.60 14.54
C PHE A 260 7.28 -14.33 14.12
N GLY A 261 8.13 -13.72 13.31
CA GLY A 261 9.31 -14.35 12.74
C GLY A 261 8.98 -15.44 11.70
N ILE A 262 7.78 -15.40 11.13
CA ILE A 262 7.32 -16.31 10.09
C ILE A 262 7.78 -15.81 8.73
N THR A 263 8.50 -16.65 8.00
CA THR A 263 9.08 -16.36 6.69
C THR A 263 8.56 -17.33 5.64
N GLN A 264 8.81 -17.03 4.37
CA GLN A 264 8.51 -17.95 3.28
C GLN A 264 9.15 -19.33 3.46
N ALA A 265 10.35 -19.36 4.04
CA ALA A 265 11.11 -20.59 4.23
C ALA A 265 10.59 -21.45 5.37
N ASN A 266 10.06 -20.85 6.46
CA ASN A 266 9.70 -21.58 7.68
C ASN A 266 8.20 -21.67 7.96
N VAL A 267 7.33 -21.05 7.14
CA VAL A 267 5.88 -21.00 7.41
C VAL A 267 5.24 -22.38 7.58
N ASP A 268 5.75 -23.42 6.90
CA ASP A 268 5.24 -24.80 7.03
C ASP A 268 5.48 -25.38 8.42
N GLU A 269 6.59 -25.00 9.07
CA GLU A 269 6.92 -25.44 10.43
C GLU A 269 5.96 -24.83 11.45
N PHE A 270 5.55 -23.56 11.23
CA PHE A 270 4.62 -22.84 12.10
C PHE A 270 3.19 -23.37 12.05
N LEU A 271 2.81 -24.18 11.05
CA LEU A 271 1.53 -24.89 11.06
C LEU A 271 1.41 -25.87 12.25
N LYS A 272 2.53 -26.27 12.84
CA LYS A 272 2.59 -27.14 14.02
C LYS A 272 2.77 -26.36 15.34
N SER A 273 2.72 -25.04 15.29
CA SER A 273 2.88 -24.17 16.47
C SER A 273 1.78 -24.46 17.49
N GLU A 274 2.13 -24.46 18.77
CA GLU A 274 1.17 -24.54 19.88
C GLU A 274 0.67 -23.15 20.32
N ASP A 275 1.26 -22.06 19.81
CA ASP A 275 0.82 -20.69 20.10
C ASP A 275 -0.56 -20.42 19.46
N PRO A 276 -1.60 -20.11 20.29
CA PRO A 276 -2.94 -19.86 19.77
C PRO A 276 -3.04 -18.65 18.83
N ALA A 277 -2.16 -17.66 18.97
CA ALA A 277 -2.15 -16.49 18.08
C ALA A 277 -1.63 -16.86 16.69
N ILE A 278 -0.58 -17.68 16.63
CA ILE A 278 -0.03 -18.19 15.38
C ILE A 278 -1.01 -19.16 14.69
N LYS A 279 -1.65 -20.06 15.45
CA LYS A 279 -2.68 -20.98 14.92
C LYS A 279 -3.83 -20.21 14.26
N ARG A 280 -4.34 -19.17 14.93
CA ARG A 280 -5.39 -18.29 14.36
C ARG A 280 -4.89 -17.57 13.11
N PHE A 281 -3.72 -16.96 13.18
CA PHE A 281 -3.12 -16.23 12.07
C PHE A 281 -2.95 -17.08 10.81
N LEU A 282 -2.47 -18.31 10.97
CA LEU A 282 -2.26 -19.24 9.85
C LEU A 282 -3.53 -20.02 9.44
N GLY A 283 -4.67 -19.80 10.08
CA GLY A 283 -5.93 -20.47 9.77
C GLY A 283 -5.95 -21.96 10.12
N VAL A 284 -5.23 -22.37 11.19
CA VAL A 284 -5.19 -23.77 11.66
C VAL A 284 -6.41 -24.09 12.53
N ASP A 285 -6.73 -23.25 13.51
CA ASP A 285 -7.81 -23.49 14.48
C ASP A 285 -9.08 -22.68 14.25
N THR A 286 -8.99 -21.55 13.52
CA THR A 286 -10.12 -20.66 13.26
C THR A 286 -10.01 -20.07 11.87
N SER A 287 -11.16 -19.80 11.25
CA SER A 287 -11.21 -19.22 9.91
C SER A 287 -11.51 -17.72 9.95
N LEU A 288 -10.52 -16.93 10.36
CA LEU A 288 -10.64 -15.45 10.25
C LEU A 288 -10.88 -15.02 8.80
N GLY A 289 -10.31 -15.75 7.84
CA GLY A 289 -10.53 -15.51 6.41
C GLY A 289 -12.00 -15.63 6.00
N GLU A 290 -12.73 -16.60 6.53
CA GLU A 290 -14.16 -16.78 6.21
C GLU A 290 -15.00 -15.55 6.60
N ALA A 291 -14.68 -14.88 7.70
CA ALA A 291 -15.40 -13.70 8.16
C ALA A 291 -15.34 -12.55 7.12
N ILE A 292 -14.26 -12.48 6.37
CA ILE A 292 -14.07 -11.51 5.27
C ILE A 292 -14.21 -12.17 3.88
N GLY A 293 -14.69 -13.42 3.83
CA GLY A 293 -14.95 -14.17 2.59
C GLY A 293 -13.69 -14.56 1.81
N LEU A 294 -12.61 -14.81 2.51
CA LEU A 294 -11.35 -15.29 1.99
C LEU A 294 -11.12 -16.76 2.37
N ASP A 295 -10.12 -17.37 1.74
CA ASP A 295 -9.61 -18.67 2.19
C ASP A 295 -9.22 -18.61 3.68
N PRO A 296 -9.62 -19.59 4.52
CA PRO A 296 -9.23 -19.63 5.93
C PRO A 296 -7.73 -19.50 6.16
N LYS A 297 -6.93 -19.99 5.22
CA LYS A 297 -5.46 -19.97 5.26
C LYS A 297 -4.86 -18.82 4.44
N PHE A 298 -5.60 -17.76 4.15
CA PHE A 298 -5.11 -16.68 3.28
C PHE A 298 -3.75 -16.11 3.74
N ALA A 299 -3.54 -15.91 5.05
CA ALA A 299 -2.28 -15.42 5.58
C ALA A 299 -1.13 -16.43 5.35
N TYR A 300 -1.35 -17.71 5.63
CA TYR A 300 -0.39 -18.75 5.28
C TYR A 300 -0.06 -18.73 3.78
N ASN A 301 -1.08 -18.68 2.91
CA ASN A 301 -0.91 -18.70 1.46
C ASN A 301 -0.08 -17.49 0.97
N ILE A 302 -0.34 -16.29 1.52
CA ILE A 302 0.45 -15.09 1.22
C ILE A 302 1.92 -15.31 1.56
N ILE A 303 2.21 -15.73 2.80
CA ILE A 303 3.59 -15.88 3.26
C ILE A 303 4.31 -16.99 2.49
N LYS A 304 3.62 -18.09 2.21
CA LYS A 304 4.18 -19.19 1.41
C LYS A 304 4.54 -18.76 -0.01
N ALA A 305 3.71 -17.95 -0.64
CA ALA A 305 3.89 -17.52 -2.02
C ALA A 305 4.81 -16.29 -2.18
N VAL A 306 4.72 -15.33 -1.27
CA VAL A 306 5.35 -14.00 -1.41
C VAL A 306 6.32 -13.68 -0.28
N GLY A 307 6.12 -14.22 0.93
CA GLY A 307 6.92 -13.90 2.11
C GLY A 307 6.32 -12.77 2.96
N ASN A 308 6.99 -12.44 4.06
CA ASN A 308 6.60 -11.39 4.99
C ASN A 308 7.08 -10.00 4.53
N TYR A 309 6.65 -8.93 5.22
CA TYR A 309 7.01 -7.54 4.89
C TYR A 309 8.54 -7.32 4.88
N GLY A 310 9.26 -7.87 5.84
CA GLY A 310 10.72 -7.78 5.90
C GLY A 310 11.40 -8.44 4.70
N GLU A 311 10.94 -9.65 4.30
CA GLU A 311 11.46 -10.34 3.12
C GLU A 311 11.17 -9.56 1.84
N ILE A 312 9.96 -8.96 1.72
CA ILE A 312 9.59 -8.11 0.59
C ILE A 312 10.51 -6.88 0.52
N PHE A 313 10.76 -6.22 1.67
CA PHE A 313 11.65 -5.07 1.75
C PHE A 313 13.09 -5.44 1.35
N GLU A 314 13.67 -6.45 2.03
CA GLU A 314 15.07 -6.82 1.88
C GLU A 314 15.44 -7.25 0.47
N ARG A 315 14.57 -8.04 -0.21
CA ARG A 315 14.90 -8.52 -1.57
C ARG A 315 14.75 -7.46 -2.66
N ASN A 316 13.92 -6.42 -2.44
CA ASN A 316 13.64 -5.43 -3.48
C ASN A 316 14.42 -4.14 -3.31
N ILE A 317 14.55 -3.63 -2.08
CA ILE A 317 15.09 -2.31 -1.79
C ILE A 317 16.05 -2.29 -0.59
N GLY A 318 16.24 -3.42 0.09
CA GLY A 318 17.08 -3.52 1.28
C GLY A 318 18.57 -3.26 1.03
N PRO A 319 19.40 -3.24 2.09
CA PRO A 319 20.81 -2.86 2.04
C PRO A 319 21.69 -3.67 1.07
N LYS A 320 21.26 -4.91 0.77
CA LYS A 320 22.00 -5.81 -0.14
C LYS A 320 21.58 -5.66 -1.61
N THR A 321 20.63 -4.80 -1.92
CA THR A 321 20.19 -4.52 -3.29
C THR A 321 20.95 -3.32 -3.86
N PRO A 322 20.90 -3.08 -5.18
CA PRO A 322 21.45 -1.86 -5.77
C PRO A 322 20.84 -0.56 -5.22
N VAL A 323 19.62 -0.63 -4.67
CA VAL A 323 18.93 0.50 -4.03
C VAL A 323 19.51 0.80 -2.66
N GLY A 324 19.81 -0.22 -1.85
CA GLY A 324 20.60 -0.10 -0.62
C GLY A 324 19.91 0.63 0.53
N PHE A 325 18.58 0.53 0.69
CA PHE A 325 17.89 1.26 1.76
C PHE A 325 17.99 0.57 3.10
N GLU A 326 18.31 1.36 4.12
CA GLU A 326 18.05 1.01 5.50
C GLU A 326 16.57 1.19 5.84
N ARG A 327 16.04 0.35 6.71
CA ARG A 327 14.61 0.36 7.07
C ARG A 327 14.16 1.68 7.71
N GLY A 328 14.93 2.26 8.62
CA GLY A 328 14.57 3.49 9.32
C GLY A 328 13.16 3.43 9.91
N TYR A 329 12.30 4.39 9.58
CA TYR A 329 10.87 4.37 9.98
C TYR A 329 10.08 3.18 9.45
N ASN A 330 10.58 2.50 8.43
CA ASN A 330 9.97 1.29 7.86
C ASN A 330 10.35 0.01 8.61
N GLN A 331 10.98 0.10 9.79
CA GLN A 331 11.10 -1.00 10.74
C GLN A 331 9.76 -1.29 11.42
N LEU A 332 9.61 -2.51 11.93
CA LEU A 332 8.52 -2.86 12.83
C LEU A 332 8.51 -1.95 14.06
N TRP A 333 7.32 -1.68 14.58
CA TRP A 333 7.14 -0.91 15.83
C TRP A 333 7.93 -1.50 17.01
N THR A 334 8.07 -2.83 17.08
CA THR A 334 8.88 -3.55 18.08
C THR A 334 10.39 -3.28 17.96
N LYS A 335 10.82 -2.73 16.84
CA LYS A 335 12.21 -2.34 16.55
C LYS A 335 12.39 -0.82 16.41
N GLY A 336 11.42 -0.04 16.92
CA GLY A 336 11.46 1.43 16.91
C GLY A 336 11.01 2.09 15.62
N GLY A 337 10.42 1.34 14.67
CA GLY A 337 9.83 1.87 13.44
C GLY A 337 8.34 2.20 13.58
N LEU A 338 7.69 2.42 12.45
CA LEU A 338 6.28 2.79 12.35
C LEU A 338 5.43 1.72 11.66
N ILE A 339 6.03 0.62 11.18
CA ILE A 339 5.28 -0.48 10.57
C ILE A 339 4.60 -1.29 11.67
N TYR A 340 3.27 -1.37 11.59
CA TYR A 340 2.41 -1.89 12.63
C TYR A 340 1.22 -2.65 12.02
N SER A 341 0.86 -3.79 12.60
CA SER A 341 -0.33 -4.55 12.25
C SER A 341 -1.34 -4.56 13.40
N PRO A 342 -2.64 -4.37 13.16
CA PRO A 342 -3.66 -4.71 14.13
C PRO A 342 -3.65 -6.22 14.44
N PRO A 343 -4.14 -6.63 15.64
CA PRO A 343 -4.14 -8.03 16.03
C PRO A 343 -5.13 -8.86 15.19
N PHE A 344 -4.72 -10.05 14.80
CA PHE A 344 -5.56 -11.05 14.13
C PHE A 344 -6.42 -11.79 15.16
N ARG A 345 -7.62 -11.25 15.46
CA ARG A 345 -8.58 -11.78 16.46
C ARG A 345 -10.02 -11.73 15.97
#